data_5afb45cabc78d752e418e35ea0477aa6
#
_entry.id   5afb45cabc78d752e418e35ea0477aa6
#
_cell.length_a   1.000
_cell.length_b   1.000
_cell.length_c   1.000
_cell.angle_alpha   90.00
_cell.angle_beta   90.00
_cell.angle_gamma   90.00
#
_symmetry.space_group_name_H-M   'P 1'
#
loop_
_entity.id
_entity.type
_entity.pdbx_description
1 polymer ?
#
loop_
_entity_poly.entity_id
_entity_poly.type
_entity_poly.pdbx_seq_one_letter_code
_entity_poly.pdbx_strand_id
1 'polypeptide(L)'
;LKKKTLVTLTDWTMLEIVESKSASSITMHGDTVIAKKQKGDITFGKLTGDPAILELEIVKWKSRDCWLYVWAENKVHCQFAENMGFCYVGPKITTYGEIYAIYYRGKQRPFPVVDKAEYASIKKMGPVNQNLIDSIYAKLQQLPSFTNHYSNYNKDKSWGALSLRGYTNDPSFITKPIEMNDDWKEKNKDVHFELQDTPLFDQFPEVRELLSEFGNKLHRVRFMRLKPGGGELERHTDQVDPDSGGSIGKLARLHFPIKTNDNVIFTVWDTKGEDEKIHMGKYECWFLDTRKPHMAVNGGNDERIHLVVDIETEKDLHDRIIA
;
A
#
# COMPACT_ATOMS: atom_id res chain seq x y z
N LEU A 1 26.40 34.08 7.76
CA LEU A 1 24.98 33.69 7.72
C LEU A 1 24.65 33.29 6.29
N LYS A 2 24.82 32.00 5.93
CA LYS A 2 24.34 31.44 4.66
C LYS A 2 22.81 31.36 4.75
N LYS A 3 22.11 32.12 3.91
CA LYS A 3 20.70 31.95 3.68
C LYS A 3 20.49 30.49 3.31
N LYS A 4 19.89 29.69 4.21
CA LYS A 4 19.25 28.46 3.85
C LYS A 4 18.08 28.85 2.93
N THR A 5 18.26 28.69 1.64
CA THR A 5 17.12 28.69 0.72
C THR A 5 16.26 27.52 1.20
N LEU A 6 15.13 27.83 1.82
CA LEU A 6 14.09 26.83 2.09
C LEU A 6 13.64 26.32 0.73
N VAL A 7 14.24 25.23 0.29
CA VAL A 7 13.56 24.36 -0.67
C VAL A 7 12.35 23.88 0.12
N THR A 8 11.18 24.37 -0.22
CA THR A 8 9.92 23.88 0.30
C THR A 8 9.76 22.46 -0.19
N LEU A 9 10.45 21.55 0.46
CA LEU A 9 10.25 20.12 0.34
C LEU A 9 9.00 19.82 1.17
N THR A 10 7.85 19.96 0.54
CA THR A 10 6.54 19.70 1.11
C THR A 10 6.24 18.21 1.25
N ASP A 11 7.26 17.36 1.18
CA ASP A 11 7.10 15.92 1.32
C ASP A 11 7.79 15.41 2.59
N TRP A 12 7.00 15.13 3.61
CA TRP A 12 7.45 14.55 4.88
C TRP A 12 8.25 13.25 4.69
N THR A 13 7.97 12.49 3.66
CA THR A 13 8.74 11.29 3.31
C THR A 13 10.18 11.62 2.92
N MET A 14 10.40 12.79 2.33
CA MET A 14 11.76 13.27 2.02
C MET A 14 12.45 13.88 3.22
N LEU A 15 11.72 14.56 4.12
CA LEU A 15 12.23 14.98 5.40
C LEU A 15 12.65 13.78 6.26
N GLU A 16 11.85 12.73 6.33
CA GLU A 16 12.21 11.46 6.99
C GLU A 16 13.43 10.81 6.33
N ILE A 17 13.56 10.89 5.00
CA ILE A 17 14.74 10.41 4.28
C ILE A 17 15.97 11.25 4.64
N VAL A 18 15.84 12.56 4.82
CA VAL A 18 16.95 13.48 5.08
C VAL A 18 17.30 13.56 6.57
N GLU A 19 16.32 13.47 7.46
CA GLU A 19 16.50 13.63 8.91
C GLU A 19 16.82 12.34 9.66
N SER A 20 16.54 11.15 9.07
CA SER A 20 16.92 9.90 9.71
C SER A 20 18.45 9.74 9.73
N LYS A 21 18.99 9.20 10.83
CA LYS A 21 20.44 8.98 11.09
C LYS A 21 21.18 8.09 10.07
N SER A 22 20.52 7.63 9.01
CA SER A 22 21.16 6.93 7.88
C SER A 22 21.82 7.94 6.94
N ALA A 23 22.93 7.57 6.30
CA ALA A 23 23.71 8.43 5.41
C ALA A 23 22.81 9.05 4.32
N SER A 24 22.42 10.29 4.54
CA SER A 24 21.61 11.09 3.62
C SER A 24 22.47 12.22 3.08
N SER A 25 22.39 12.49 1.78
CA SER A 25 23.09 13.60 1.15
C SER A 25 22.14 14.38 0.25
N ILE A 26 22.30 15.70 0.26
CA ILE A 26 21.66 16.58 -0.72
C ILE A 26 22.79 17.21 -1.52
N THR A 27 22.77 17.00 -2.83
CA THR A 27 23.69 17.61 -3.78
C THR A 27 22.91 18.66 -4.58
N MET A 28 23.45 19.86 -4.70
CA MET A 28 22.84 20.96 -5.46
C MET A 28 23.81 21.45 -6.51
N HIS A 29 23.35 21.57 -7.75
CA HIS A 29 24.05 22.18 -8.86
C HIS A 29 23.12 23.20 -9.53
N GLY A 30 23.19 24.46 -9.14
CA GLY A 30 22.20 25.46 -9.53
C GLY A 30 20.80 25.07 -9.03
N ASP A 31 19.87 24.99 -9.94
CA ASP A 31 18.48 24.59 -9.65
C ASP A 31 18.27 23.06 -9.64
N THR A 32 19.33 22.30 -9.93
CA THR A 32 19.26 20.83 -9.89
C THR A 32 19.52 20.33 -8.47
N VAL A 33 18.59 19.60 -7.94
CA VAL A 33 18.64 19.03 -6.59
C VAL A 33 18.54 17.52 -6.65
N ILE A 34 19.48 16.84 -6.01
CA ILE A 34 19.50 15.40 -5.86
C ILE A 34 19.53 15.10 -4.37
N ALA A 35 18.39 14.67 -3.86
CA ALA A 35 18.32 14.14 -2.50
C ALA A 35 18.50 12.62 -2.55
N LYS A 36 19.48 12.12 -1.82
CA LYS A 36 19.85 10.70 -1.81
C LYS A 36 19.90 10.18 -0.39
N LYS A 37 19.33 9.00 -0.18
CA LYS A 37 19.48 8.20 1.03
C LYS A 37 20.00 6.83 0.66
N GLN A 38 20.96 6.34 1.41
CA GLN A 38 21.48 4.98 1.25
C GLN A 38 21.23 4.17 2.53
N LYS A 39 20.68 2.97 2.37
CA LYS A 39 20.49 2.00 3.44
C LYS A 39 21.05 0.66 2.96
N GLY A 40 22.26 0.30 3.44
CA GLY A 40 22.96 -0.89 2.94
C GLY A 40 23.18 -0.78 1.42
N ASP A 41 22.76 -1.83 0.69
CA ASP A 41 22.85 -1.90 -0.77
C ASP A 41 21.65 -1.27 -1.51
N ILE A 42 20.82 -0.51 -0.81
CA ILE A 42 19.66 0.16 -1.39
C ILE A 42 19.87 1.66 -1.40
N THR A 43 19.64 2.30 -2.54
CA THR A 43 19.66 3.76 -2.69
C THR A 43 18.29 4.27 -3.05
N PHE A 44 17.83 5.29 -2.33
CA PHE A 44 16.61 6.05 -2.63
C PHE A 44 17.02 7.45 -3.09
N GLY A 45 16.42 7.93 -4.16
CA GLY A 45 16.68 9.26 -4.68
C GLY A 45 15.42 10.01 -5.07
N LYS A 46 15.45 11.33 -4.87
CA LYS A 46 14.49 12.27 -5.43
C LYS A 46 15.25 13.27 -6.28
N LEU A 47 14.76 13.53 -7.47
CA LEU A 47 15.46 14.32 -8.48
C LEU A 47 14.60 15.48 -8.93
N THR A 48 15.23 16.65 -9.06
CA THR A 48 14.67 17.81 -9.76
C THR A 48 15.79 18.53 -10.52
N GLY A 49 15.49 19.16 -11.65
CA GLY A 49 16.43 20.00 -12.38
C GLY A 49 16.92 19.43 -13.71
N ASP A 50 18.15 19.74 -14.10
CA ASP A 50 18.71 19.40 -15.39
C ASP A 50 19.02 17.89 -15.52
N PRO A 51 18.43 17.17 -16.48
CA PRO A 51 18.68 15.75 -16.73
C PRO A 51 20.14 15.42 -16.97
N ALA A 52 20.93 16.27 -17.62
CA ALA A 52 22.35 16.02 -17.86
C ALA A 52 23.18 15.99 -16.57
N ILE A 53 22.85 16.84 -15.61
CA ILE A 53 23.47 16.86 -14.29
C ILE A 53 23.02 15.64 -13.47
N LEU A 54 21.72 15.29 -13.56
CA LEU A 54 21.16 14.13 -12.89
C LEU A 54 21.82 12.84 -13.36
N GLU A 55 22.07 12.71 -14.66
CA GLU A 55 22.76 11.56 -15.25
C GLU A 55 24.14 11.34 -14.65
N LEU A 56 24.97 12.41 -14.59
CA LEU A 56 26.31 12.36 -14.01
C LEU A 56 26.32 11.89 -12.55
N GLU A 57 25.26 12.11 -11.82
CA GLU A 57 25.13 11.68 -10.43
C GLU A 57 24.60 10.26 -10.30
N ILE A 58 23.59 9.91 -11.08
CA ILE A 58 22.97 8.58 -11.04
C ILE A 58 23.92 7.48 -11.50
N VAL A 59 24.80 7.73 -12.45
CA VAL A 59 25.80 6.75 -12.91
C VAL A 59 26.77 6.35 -11.79
N LYS A 60 26.94 7.20 -10.78
CA LYS A 60 27.79 6.93 -9.61
C LYS A 60 27.12 5.98 -8.60
N TRP A 61 25.83 5.73 -8.73
CA TRP A 61 25.11 4.88 -7.79
C TRP A 61 25.40 3.39 -8.04
N LYS A 62 26.19 2.81 -7.15
CA LYS A 62 26.65 1.42 -7.22
C LYS A 62 25.78 0.45 -6.40
N SER A 63 24.72 0.94 -5.81
CA SER A 63 23.82 0.10 -5.01
C SER A 63 23.18 -0.99 -5.84
N ARG A 64 22.96 -2.15 -5.22
CA ARG A 64 22.27 -3.28 -5.84
C ARG A 64 20.86 -2.88 -6.29
N ASP A 65 20.17 -2.12 -5.47
CA ASP A 65 18.81 -1.68 -5.70
C ASP A 65 18.73 -0.16 -5.58
N CYS A 66 18.15 0.48 -6.59
CA CYS A 66 17.98 1.93 -6.66
C CYS A 66 16.53 2.29 -6.90
N TRP A 67 16.03 3.22 -6.11
CA TRP A 67 14.67 3.74 -6.20
C TRP A 67 14.69 5.21 -6.51
N LEU A 68 13.90 5.66 -7.47
CA LEU A 68 13.74 7.07 -7.81
C LEU A 68 12.31 7.52 -7.60
N TYR A 69 12.17 8.71 -7.01
CA TYR A 69 10.92 9.43 -6.85
C TYR A 69 10.96 10.64 -7.79
N VAL A 70 10.12 10.64 -8.79
CA VAL A 70 10.04 11.67 -9.82
C VAL A 70 8.66 12.30 -9.79
N TRP A 71 8.56 13.61 -9.88
CA TRP A 71 7.27 14.29 -9.97
C TRP A 71 6.50 13.78 -11.20
N ALA A 72 5.32 13.21 -11.01
CA ALA A 72 4.61 12.48 -12.06
C ALA A 72 4.19 13.36 -13.27
N GLU A 73 4.00 14.66 -13.05
CA GLU A 73 3.69 15.63 -14.09
C GLU A 73 4.93 16.02 -14.92
N ASN A 74 6.13 15.80 -14.38
CA ASN A 74 7.38 16.10 -15.09
C ASN A 74 7.74 14.95 -16.04
N LYS A 75 7.17 15.00 -17.25
CA LYS A 75 7.39 13.98 -18.27
C LYS A 75 8.85 13.85 -18.71
N VAL A 76 9.61 14.95 -18.65
CA VAL A 76 11.05 14.94 -18.99
C VAL A 76 11.83 14.07 -17.98
N HIS A 77 11.57 14.23 -16.69
CA HIS A 77 12.22 13.42 -15.68
C HIS A 77 11.70 11.97 -15.65
N CYS A 78 10.43 11.73 -15.97
CA CYS A 78 9.92 10.39 -16.11
C CYS A 78 10.64 9.65 -17.25
N GLN A 79 10.73 10.26 -18.43
CA GLN A 79 11.46 9.70 -19.55
C GLN A 79 12.96 9.54 -19.26
N PHE A 80 13.55 10.49 -18.55
CA PHE A 80 14.94 10.39 -18.11
C PHE A 80 15.18 9.17 -17.22
N ALA A 81 14.31 8.91 -16.24
CA ALA A 81 14.43 7.73 -15.37
C ALA A 81 14.39 6.43 -16.19
N GLU A 82 13.50 6.34 -17.17
CA GLU A 82 13.40 5.19 -18.08
C GLU A 82 14.66 5.02 -18.93
N ASN A 83 15.19 6.11 -19.49
CA ASN A 83 16.44 6.11 -20.27
C ASN A 83 17.65 5.67 -19.42
N MET A 84 17.64 5.96 -18.13
CA MET A 84 18.65 5.52 -17.16
C MET A 84 18.47 4.05 -16.71
N GLY A 85 17.55 3.32 -17.34
CA GLY A 85 17.29 1.90 -17.07
C GLY A 85 16.46 1.62 -15.82
N PHE A 86 15.78 2.63 -15.30
CA PHE A 86 14.80 2.43 -14.24
C PHE A 86 13.47 2.00 -14.83
N CYS A 87 12.81 1.07 -14.16
CA CYS A 87 11.48 0.62 -14.53
C CYS A 87 10.45 1.33 -13.66
N TYR A 88 9.39 1.85 -14.27
CA TYR A 88 8.27 2.43 -13.56
C TYR A 88 7.60 1.38 -12.69
N VAL A 89 7.38 1.72 -11.42
CA VAL A 89 6.78 0.84 -10.42
C VAL A 89 5.36 1.29 -10.08
N GLY A 90 5.11 2.58 -10.10
CA GLY A 90 3.78 3.12 -9.83
C GLY A 90 3.81 4.53 -9.25
N PRO A 91 2.65 5.21 -9.11
CA PRO A 91 2.58 6.48 -8.41
C PRO A 91 2.57 6.30 -6.90
N LYS A 92 3.09 7.30 -6.22
CA LYS A 92 2.86 7.57 -4.81
C LYS A 92 2.19 8.93 -4.69
N ILE A 93 1.12 9.00 -3.92
CA ILE A 93 0.49 10.28 -3.58
C ILE A 93 0.90 10.63 -2.16
N THR A 94 1.39 11.85 -1.99
CA THR A 94 1.71 12.39 -0.67
C THR A 94 0.42 12.77 0.06
N THR A 95 0.52 13.01 1.36
CA THR A 95 -0.60 13.53 2.17
C THR A 95 -1.12 14.89 1.71
N TYR A 96 -0.34 15.61 0.91
CA TYR A 96 -0.71 16.91 0.31
C TYR A 96 -1.29 16.80 -1.10
N GLY A 97 -1.49 15.58 -1.60
CA GLY A 97 -2.05 15.35 -2.93
C GLY A 97 -1.03 15.40 -4.09
N GLU A 98 0.26 15.59 -3.79
CA GLU A 98 1.30 15.55 -4.83
C GLU A 98 1.50 14.12 -5.32
N ILE A 99 1.66 13.95 -6.63
CA ILE A 99 1.82 12.64 -7.27
C ILE A 99 3.27 12.46 -7.73
N TYR A 100 3.93 11.44 -7.18
CA TYR A 100 5.25 11.01 -7.64
C TYR A 100 5.16 9.71 -8.41
N ALA A 101 5.85 9.65 -9.55
CA ALA A 101 6.17 8.41 -10.22
C ALA A 101 7.35 7.74 -9.51
N ILE A 102 7.20 6.47 -9.17
CA ILE A 102 8.27 5.69 -8.53
C ILE A 102 8.90 4.78 -9.57
N TYR A 103 10.21 4.79 -9.61
CA TYR A 103 11.03 4.01 -10.51
C TYR A 103 12.01 3.14 -9.74
N TYR A 104 12.30 1.96 -10.26
CA TYR A 104 13.23 1.00 -9.68
C TYR A 104 14.24 0.51 -10.71
N ARG A 105 15.50 0.36 -10.28
CA ARG A 105 16.59 -0.28 -11.01
C ARG A 105 17.36 -1.17 -10.06
N GLY A 106 17.43 -2.49 -10.36
CA GLY A 106 18.12 -3.47 -9.54
C GLY A 106 18.48 -4.72 -10.30
N LYS A 107 19.29 -5.60 -9.67
CA LYS A 107 19.74 -6.85 -10.25
C LYS A 107 18.62 -7.89 -10.39
N GLN A 108 17.65 -7.84 -9.52
CA GLN A 108 16.46 -8.66 -9.65
C GLN A 108 15.32 -7.73 -10.08
N ARG A 109 14.90 -7.84 -11.33
CA ARG A 109 13.52 -7.49 -11.67
C ARG A 109 12.66 -8.53 -10.96
N PRO A 110 12.06 -8.22 -9.82
CA PRO A 110 11.33 -9.24 -9.10
C PRO A 110 10.17 -9.77 -9.94
N PHE A 111 9.56 -8.93 -10.79
CA PHE A 111 8.41 -9.34 -11.63
C PHE A 111 8.18 -8.30 -12.74
N PRO A 112 7.51 -8.67 -13.84
CA PRO A 112 6.98 -7.67 -14.75
C PRO A 112 6.05 -6.75 -13.96
N VAL A 113 6.34 -5.47 -13.99
CA VAL A 113 5.46 -4.45 -13.40
C VAL A 113 4.20 -4.43 -14.24
N VAL A 114 3.09 -4.79 -13.64
CA VAL A 114 1.80 -4.64 -14.30
C VAL A 114 1.48 -3.13 -14.33
N ASP A 115 1.25 -2.59 -15.52
CA ASP A 115 0.86 -1.19 -15.65
C ASP A 115 -0.39 -0.95 -14.81
N LYS A 116 -0.40 0.17 -14.09
CA LYS A 116 -1.58 0.55 -13.30
C LYS A 116 -2.82 0.76 -14.15
N ALA A 117 -2.66 1.18 -15.41
CA ALA A 117 -3.76 1.33 -16.33
C ALA A 117 -4.38 -0.02 -16.72
N GLU A 118 -3.65 -1.14 -16.57
CA GLU A 118 -4.20 -2.47 -16.86
C GLU A 118 -5.25 -2.91 -15.85
N TYR A 119 -5.08 -2.53 -14.56
CA TYR A 119 -6.06 -2.92 -13.53
C TYR A 119 -7.14 -1.85 -13.38
N ALA A 120 -8.37 -2.27 -13.18
CA ALA A 120 -9.43 -1.39 -12.71
C ALA A 120 -9.01 -0.75 -11.37
N SER A 121 -9.44 0.49 -11.10
CA SER A 121 -9.19 1.11 -9.77
C SER A 121 -9.94 0.35 -8.69
N ILE A 122 -11.17 -0.03 -9.01
CA ILE A 122 -12.04 -0.87 -8.23
C ILE A 122 -12.91 -1.69 -9.17
N LYS A 123 -13.24 -2.93 -8.82
CA LYS A 123 -14.09 -3.78 -9.65
C LYS A 123 -14.90 -4.75 -8.80
N LYS A 124 -16.20 -4.83 -9.09
CA LYS A 124 -17.07 -5.87 -8.52
C LYS A 124 -16.72 -7.20 -9.18
N MET A 125 -16.31 -8.17 -8.36
CA MET A 125 -15.88 -9.49 -8.82
C MET A 125 -17.05 -10.47 -8.94
N GLY A 126 -18.16 -10.17 -8.29
CA GLY A 126 -19.39 -10.96 -8.31
C GLY A 126 -19.96 -11.23 -6.92
N PRO A 127 -21.07 -11.96 -6.85
CA PRO A 127 -21.66 -12.42 -5.59
C PRO A 127 -20.79 -13.52 -4.97
N VAL A 128 -20.91 -13.67 -3.66
CA VAL A 128 -20.29 -14.75 -2.89
C VAL A 128 -21.35 -15.53 -2.10
N ASN A 129 -21.00 -16.72 -1.63
CA ASN A 129 -21.90 -17.58 -0.88
C ASN A 129 -22.38 -16.88 0.40
N GLN A 130 -23.69 -16.60 0.45
CA GLN A 130 -24.34 -15.90 1.56
C GLN A 130 -24.21 -16.65 2.88
N ASN A 131 -24.35 -17.99 2.86
CA ASN A 131 -24.26 -18.80 4.08
C ASN A 131 -22.87 -18.70 4.72
N LEU A 132 -21.79 -18.63 3.92
CA LEU A 132 -20.44 -18.45 4.43
C LEU A 132 -20.29 -17.07 5.09
N ILE A 133 -20.78 -16.02 4.46
CA ILE A 133 -20.72 -14.64 5.01
C ILE A 133 -21.51 -14.55 6.31
N ASP A 134 -22.70 -15.14 6.39
CA ASP A 134 -23.54 -15.10 7.58
C ASP A 134 -22.93 -15.93 8.73
N SER A 135 -22.33 -17.10 8.41
CA SER A 135 -21.59 -17.90 9.39
C SER A 135 -20.37 -17.14 9.94
N ILE A 136 -19.59 -16.52 9.06
CA ILE A 136 -18.45 -15.66 9.46
C ILE A 136 -18.95 -14.54 10.37
N TYR A 137 -20.03 -13.86 10.02
CA TYR A 137 -20.56 -12.77 10.82
C TYR A 137 -21.02 -13.23 12.20
N ALA A 138 -21.70 -14.34 12.31
CA ALA A 138 -22.15 -14.90 13.59
C ALA A 138 -20.99 -15.22 14.52
N LYS A 139 -19.88 -15.76 13.99
CA LYS A 139 -18.67 -16.03 14.76
C LYS A 139 -17.94 -14.76 15.18
N LEU A 140 -17.89 -13.73 14.31
CA LEU A 140 -17.29 -12.44 14.61
C LEU A 140 -17.92 -11.74 15.83
N GLN A 141 -19.20 -11.94 16.07
CA GLN A 141 -19.91 -11.40 17.24
C GLN A 141 -19.36 -11.93 18.59
N GLN A 142 -18.63 -13.04 18.57
CA GLN A 142 -18.08 -13.69 19.75
C GLN A 142 -16.61 -13.37 19.99
N LEU A 143 -15.99 -12.62 19.09
CA LEU A 143 -14.56 -12.30 19.16
C LEU A 143 -14.26 -11.13 20.10
N PRO A 144 -13.00 -11.05 20.59
CA PRO A 144 -12.52 -9.89 21.31
C PRO A 144 -12.54 -8.63 20.43
N SER A 145 -12.33 -7.48 21.06
CA SER A 145 -12.30 -6.20 20.37
C SER A 145 -11.19 -6.15 19.33
N PHE A 146 -11.47 -5.48 18.22
CA PHE A 146 -10.48 -5.21 17.17
C PHE A 146 -9.33 -4.35 17.69
N THR A 147 -8.11 -4.68 17.29
CA THR A 147 -6.93 -3.85 17.53
C THR A 147 -6.96 -2.61 16.65
N ASN A 148 -6.82 -1.44 17.25
CA ASN A 148 -6.75 -0.19 16.47
C ASN A 148 -5.48 -0.17 15.62
N HIS A 149 -5.61 0.18 14.35
CA HIS A 149 -4.47 0.35 13.48
C HIS A 149 -3.66 1.58 13.90
N TYR A 150 -2.35 1.47 13.97
CA TYR A 150 -1.45 2.53 14.43
C TYR A 150 -1.15 3.60 13.38
N SER A 151 -1.54 3.37 12.12
CA SER A 151 -1.30 4.28 10.99
C SER A 151 -1.76 5.71 11.29
N ASN A 152 -0.99 6.68 10.79
CA ASN A 152 -1.34 8.11 10.86
C ASN A 152 -2.62 8.46 10.11
N TYR A 153 -3.11 7.59 9.21
CA TYR A 153 -4.40 7.71 8.54
C TYR A 153 -5.59 7.35 9.43
N ASN A 154 -5.34 6.90 10.66
CA ASN A 154 -6.34 6.47 11.64
C ASN A 154 -6.39 7.46 12.82
N LYS A 155 -6.62 8.74 12.54
CA LYS A 155 -6.57 9.85 13.52
C LYS A 155 -7.48 9.60 14.71
N ASP A 156 -8.71 9.19 14.47
CA ASP A 156 -9.74 8.99 15.50
C ASP A 156 -9.77 7.57 16.06
N LYS A 157 -8.77 6.74 15.72
CA LYS A 157 -8.77 5.31 16.08
C LYS A 157 -10.08 4.61 15.71
N SER A 158 -10.66 5.05 14.62
CA SER A 158 -11.92 4.52 14.08
C SER A 158 -11.72 3.26 13.25
N TRP A 159 -10.48 3.01 12.79
CA TRP A 159 -10.10 1.86 12.02
C TRP A 159 -9.35 0.84 12.88
N GLY A 160 -9.83 -0.39 12.89
CA GLY A 160 -9.21 -1.51 13.60
C GLY A 160 -9.20 -2.77 12.74
N ALA A 161 -8.40 -3.74 13.15
CA ALA A 161 -8.32 -5.02 12.46
C ALA A 161 -8.07 -6.19 13.42
N LEU A 162 -8.29 -7.42 12.90
CA LEU A 162 -7.84 -8.70 13.45
C LEU A 162 -7.21 -9.50 12.33
N SER A 163 -6.03 -10.04 12.57
CA SER A 163 -5.28 -10.83 11.58
C SER A 163 -5.65 -12.32 11.69
N LEU A 164 -6.09 -12.89 10.56
CA LEU A 164 -6.22 -14.34 10.40
C LEU A 164 -4.91 -14.94 9.87
N ARG A 165 -4.25 -14.22 8.96
CA ARG A 165 -2.94 -14.54 8.41
C ARG A 165 -2.12 -13.26 8.29
N GLY A 166 -0.89 -13.27 8.81
CA GLY A 166 0.00 -12.12 8.84
C GLY A 166 1.43 -12.51 9.15
N TYR A 167 2.22 -11.57 9.58
CA TYR A 167 3.66 -11.76 9.83
C TYR A 167 3.99 -12.36 11.22
N THR A 168 2.99 -12.63 12.03
CA THR A 168 3.12 -13.32 13.32
C THR A 168 1.90 -14.21 13.55
N ASN A 169 1.95 -15.10 14.51
CA ASN A 169 0.80 -15.88 14.97
C ASN A 169 -0.13 -15.12 15.93
N ASP A 170 0.17 -13.85 16.24
CA ASP A 170 -0.67 -13.00 17.09
C ASP A 170 -1.75 -12.30 16.22
N PRO A 171 -3.05 -12.55 16.44
CA PRO A 171 -4.13 -11.90 15.72
C PRO A 171 -4.17 -10.38 15.89
N SER A 172 -3.55 -9.83 16.93
CA SER A 172 -3.45 -8.40 17.18
C SER A 172 -2.34 -7.72 16.38
N PHE A 173 -1.39 -8.47 15.83
CA PHE A 173 -0.35 -7.95 14.94
C PHE A 173 -0.89 -7.81 13.51
N ILE A 174 -1.45 -6.64 13.20
CA ILE A 174 -2.27 -6.38 12.02
C ILE A 174 -1.54 -5.68 10.88
N THR A 175 -0.26 -5.37 11.07
CA THR A 175 0.55 -4.56 10.15
C THR A 175 1.72 -5.36 9.56
N LYS A 176 2.57 -4.70 8.80
CA LYS A 176 3.83 -5.27 8.29
C LYS A 176 4.99 -4.86 9.20
N PRO A 177 5.98 -5.72 9.44
CA PRO A 177 7.18 -5.35 10.20
C PRO A 177 7.89 -4.10 9.64
N ILE A 178 7.90 -3.92 8.33
CA ILE A 178 8.50 -2.75 7.67
C ILE A 178 7.79 -1.43 8.01
N GLU A 179 6.51 -1.49 8.36
CA GLU A 179 5.68 -0.32 8.71
C GLU A 179 5.84 0.10 10.18
N MET A 180 6.46 -0.74 11.01
CA MET A 180 6.69 -0.45 12.43
C MET A 180 7.73 0.66 12.61
N ASN A 181 7.67 1.36 13.74
CA ASN A 181 8.63 2.42 14.07
C ASN A 181 10.05 1.87 14.32
N ASP A 182 11.04 2.75 14.33
CA ASP A 182 12.44 2.36 14.41
C ASP A 182 12.79 1.69 15.75
N ASP A 183 12.17 2.10 16.86
CA ASP A 183 12.37 1.48 18.17
C ASP A 183 11.89 0.01 18.18
N TRP A 184 10.75 -0.25 17.54
CA TRP A 184 10.25 -1.61 17.40
C TRP A 184 11.15 -2.45 16.49
N LYS A 185 11.60 -1.88 15.36
CA LYS A 185 12.50 -2.54 14.41
C LYS A 185 13.84 -2.89 15.07
N GLU A 186 14.40 -1.98 15.86
CA GLU A 186 15.65 -2.25 16.56
C GLU A 186 15.49 -3.38 17.61
N LYS A 187 14.39 -3.39 18.34
CA LYS A 187 14.08 -4.47 19.32
C LYS A 187 13.88 -5.84 18.67
N ASN A 188 13.46 -5.84 17.41
CA ASN A 188 13.11 -7.07 16.69
C ASN A 188 14.05 -7.33 15.48
N LYS A 189 15.21 -6.71 15.44
CA LYS A 189 16.15 -6.79 14.30
C LYS A 189 16.64 -8.20 13.96
N ASP A 190 16.69 -9.05 14.98
CA ASP A 190 17.13 -10.45 14.86
C ASP A 190 15.96 -11.43 14.70
N VAL A 191 14.72 -10.92 14.66
CA VAL A 191 13.52 -11.73 14.45
C VAL A 191 13.20 -11.82 12.96
N HIS A 192 13.08 -13.05 12.46
CA HIS A 192 12.61 -13.31 11.10
C HIS A 192 11.09 -13.39 11.10
N PHE A 193 10.45 -12.54 10.29
CA PHE A 193 9.00 -12.48 10.17
C PHE A 193 8.56 -13.12 8.86
N GLU A 194 7.80 -14.19 8.98
CA GLU A 194 7.20 -14.89 7.84
C GLU A 194 5.68 -14.83 7.90
N LEU A 195 5.06 -14.89 6.72
CA LEU A 195 3.61 -14.99 6.63
C LEU A 195 3.12 -16.34 7.16
N GLN A 196 2.31 -16.30 8.19
CA GLN A 196 1.76 -17.46 8.85
C GLN A 196 0.31 -17.26 9.26
N ASP A 197 -0.40 -18.34 9.43
CA ASP A 197 -1.77 -18.32 9.94
C ASP A 197 -1.75 -18.09 11.45
N THR A 198 -2.69 -17.29 11.92
CA THR A 198 -2.92 -17.14 13.36
C THR A 198 -3.87 -18.25 13.86
N PRO A 199 -3.88 -18.59 15.16
CA PRO A 199 -4.86 -19.52 15.72
C PRO A 199 -6.31 -19.08 15.50
N LEU A 200 -6.53 -17.79 15.27
CA LEU A 200 -7.84 -17.25 14.92
C LEU A 200 -8.32 -17.77 13.56
N PHE A 201 -7.45 -18.01 12.60
CA PHE A 201 -7.84 -18.50 11.28
C PHE A 201 -8.50 -19.89 11.35
N ASP A 202 -8.05 -20.74 12.26
CA ASP A 202 -8.63 -22.09 12.43
C ASP A 202 -10.09 -22.07 12.94
N GLN A 203 -10.51 -20.96 13.55
CA GLN A 203 -11.88 -20.74 13.97
C GLN A 203 -12.82 -20.35 12.81
N PHE A 204 -12.25 -20.00 11.63
CA PHE A 204 -12.97 -19.53 10.46
C PHE A 204 -12.73 -20.42 9.23
N PRO A 205 -13.07 -21.71 9.24
CA PRO A 205 -12.95 -22.56 8.06
C PRO A 205 -13.77 -22.03 6.87
N GLU A 206 -14.86 -21.30 7.14
CA GLU A 206 -15.69 -20.65 6.12
C GLU A 206 -14.88 -19.61 5.31
N VAL A 207 -13.90 -18.95 5.93
CA VAL A 207 -13.02 -18.01 5.21
C VAL A 207 -12.13 -18.78 4.25
N ARG A 208 -11.59 -19.94 4.64
CA ARG A 208 -10.78 -20.77 3.73
C ARG A 208 -11.59 -21.26 2.55
N GLU A 209 -12.82 -21.69 2.80
CA GLU A 209 -13.77 -22.12 1.75
C GLU A 209 -14.07 -20.96 0.80
N LEU A 210 -14.43 -19.78 1.33
CA LEU A 210 -14.70 -18.57 0.54
C LEU A 210 -13.52 -18.18 -0.35
N LEU A 211 -12.30 -18.26 0.15
CA LEU A 211 -11.10 -17.83 -0.56
C LEU A 211 -10.62 -18.86 -1.59
N SER A 212 -11.03 -20.12 -1.51
CA SER A 212 -10.62 -21.17 -2.44
C SER A 212 -10.98 -20.88 -3.90
N GLU A 213 -11.99 -20.04 -4.15
CA GLU A 213 -12.41 -19.62 -5.49
C GLU A 213 -11.48 -18.57 -6.13
N PHE A 214 -10.58 -17.96 -5.34
CA PHE A 214 -9.72 -16.85 -5.78
C PHE A 214 -8.25 -17.24 -5.88
N GLY A 215 -7.87 -18.42 -5.43
CA GLY A 215 -6.51 -18.95 -5.41
C GLY A 215 -6.04 -19.34 -4.01
N ASN A 216 -4.86 -19.93 -3.92
CA ASN A 216 -4.30 -20.51 -2.67
C ASN A 216 -3.07 -19.75 -2.16
N LYS A 217 -2.56 -18.78 -2.91
CA LYS A 217 -1.38 -18.02 -2.51
C LYS A 217 -1.77 -16.77 -1.73
N LEU A 218 -2.34 -17.01 -0.55
CA LEU A 218 -2.75 -15.97 0.36
C LEU A 218 -1.53 -15.25 0.96
N HIS A 219 -1.55 -13.93 0.93
CA HIS A 219 -0.61 -13.09 1.64
C HIS A 219 -1.17 -12.72 3.01
N ARG A 220 -1.82 -11.57 3.18
CA ARG A 220 -2.48 -11.21 4.43
C ARG A 220 -3.98 -11.42 4.34
N VAL A 221 -4.56 -11.93 5.42
CA VAL A 221 -6.01 -12.12 5.56
C VAL A 221 -6.44 -11.49 6.87
N ARG A 222 -7.32 -10.47 6.82
CA ARG A 222 -7.68 -9.68 7.99
C ARG A 222 -9.15 -9.31 7.99
N PHE A 223 -9.78 -9.34 9.15
CA PHE A 223 -10.99 -8.57 9.35
C PHE A 223 -10.63 -7.12 9.63
N MET A 224 -11.25 -6.18 8.92
CA MET A 224 -11.03 -4.74 9.07
C MET A 224 -12.34 -4.05 9.38
N ARG A 225 -12.34 -3.26 10.47
CA ARG A 225 -13.50 -2.53 10.97
C ARG A 225 -13.33 -1.04 10.82
N LEU A 226 -14.39 -0.35 10.37
CA LEU A 226 -14.58 1.08 10.60
C LEU A 226 -15.73 1.29 11.59
N LYS A 227 -15.50 2.10 12.61
CA LYS A 227 -16.49 2.46 13.61
C LYS A 227 -17.63 3.28 12.98
N PRO A 228 -18.84 3.27 13.57
CA PRO A 228 -19.93 4.13 13.12
C PRO A 228 -19.65 5.61 13.41
N GLY A 229 -20.49 6.48 12.83
CA GLY A 229 -20.47 7.90 13.14
C GLY A 229 -19.31 8.69 12.50
N GLY A 230 -18.90 8.33 11.29
CA GLY A 230 -17.83 9.02 10.56
C GLY A 230 -16.46 8.36 10.71
N GLY A 231 -16.41 7.09 11.09
CA GLY A 231 -15.15 6.33 11.04
C GLY A 231 -14.54 6.39 9.66
N GLU A 232 -13.28 6.82 9.59
CA GLU A 232 -12.62 7.16 8.33
C GLU A 232 -11.25 6.48 8.21
N LEU A 233 -10.95 6.06 6.99
CA LEU A 233 -9.61 5.79 6.50
C LEU A 233 -9.30 6.86 5.45
N GLU A 234 -8.47 7.85 5.82
CA GLU A 234 -8.15 8.98 4.96
C GLU A 234 -7.58 8.56 3.60
N ARG A 235 -7.63 9.49 2.63
CA ARG A 235 -7.06 9.27 1.30
C ARG A 235 -5.58 8.92 1.37
N HIS A 236 -5.22 7.79 0.82
CA HIS A 236 -3.84 7.29 0.76
C HIS A 236 -3.67 6.33 -0.41
N THR A 237 -2.44 5.94 -0.67
CA THR A 237 -2.06 4.73 -1.39
C THR A 237 -1.37 3.80 -0.41
N ASP A 238 -1.45 2.50 -0.61
CA ASP A 238 -0.62 1.59 0.17
C ASP A 238 0.86 1.87 -0.08
N GLN A 239 1.66 1.71 0.95
CA GLN A 239 3.10 1.91 0.80
C GLN A 239 3.67 0.94 -0.21
N VAL A 240 4.57 1.46 -1.03
CA VAL A 240 5.37 0.65 -1.94
C VAL A 240 6.22 -0.29 -1.09
N ASP A 241 5.87 -1.56 -1.12
CA ASP A 241 6.61 -2.63 -0.47
C ASP A 241 7.16 -3.54 -1.58
N PRO A 242 8.44 -3.40 -1.92
CA PRO A 242 9.04 -4.18 -3.01
C PRO A 242 9.07 -5.68 -2.71
N ASP A 243 9.15 -6.04 -1.43
CA ASP A 243 9.28 -7.43 -1.02
C ASP A 243 7.93 -8.17 -1.09
N SER A 244 6.82 -7.45 -0.90
CA SER A 244 5.48 -8.05 -0.97
C SER A 244 4.91 -8.18 -2.38
N GLY A 245 5.51 -7.49 -3.36
CA GLY A 245 4.98 -7.45 -4.73
C GLY A 245 3.71 -6.63 -4.92
N GLY A 246 3.18 -6.00 -3.87
CA GLY A 246 1.97 -5.16 -3.95
C GLY A 246 2.14 -3.98 -4.91
N SER A 247 3.29 -3.32 -4.84
CA SER A 247 3.62 -2.15 -5.68
C SER A 247 3.72 -2.44 -7.17
N ILE A 248 3.98 -3.68 -7.55
CA ILE A 248 4.16 -4.11 -8.94
C ILE A 248 2.95 -4.86 -9.51
N GLY A 249 1.84 -4.91 -8.78
CA GLY A 249 0.62 -5.60 -9.21
C GLY A 249 0.65 -7.11 -9.05
N LYS A 250 1.66 -7.66 -8.35
CA LYS A 250 1.71 -9.10 -8.04
C LYS A 250 0.64 -9.51 -7.02
N LEU A 251 0.26 -8.58 -6.14
CA LEU A 251 -0.79 -8.80 -5.15
C LEU A 251 -2.05 -8.01 -5.52
N ALA A 252 -3.16 -8.70 -5.52
CA ALA A 252 -4.49 -8.11 -5.57
C ALA A 252 -5.04 -7.98 -4.15
N ARG A 253 -5.80 -6.91 -3.89
CA ARG A 253 -6.60 -6.80 -2.67
C ARG A 253 -8.05 -7.06 -2.95
N LEU A 254 -8.60 -8.06 -2.26
CA LEU A 254 -10.00 -8.39 -2.31
C LEU A 254 -10.71 -7.96 -1.03
N HIS A 255 -11.91 -7.42 -1.18
CA HIS A 255 -12.81 -7.04 -0.09
C HIS A 255 -14.07 -7.89 -0.15
N PHE A 256 -14.42 -8.46 1.00
CA PHE A 256 -15.68 -9.17 1.21
C PHE A 256 -16.42 -8.46 2.36
N PRO A 257 -17.45 -7.65 2.07
CA PRO A 257 -18.24 -7.00 3.10
C PRO A 257 -19.00 -8.03 3.94
N ILE A 258 -18.63 -8.16 5.21
CA ILE A 258 -19.28 -9.04 6.18
C ILE A 258 -20.44 -8.33 6.87
N LYS A 259 -20.22 -7.07 7.28
CA LYS A 259 -21.20 -6.14 7.78
C LYS A 259 -20.97 -4.79 7.12
N THR A 260 -22.02 -4.20 6.57
CA THR A 260 -21.99 -2.88 5.93
C THR A 260 -23.33 -2.19 6.08
N ASN A 261 -23.41 -0.92 5.72
CA ASN A 261 -24.64 -0.12 5.65
C ASN A 261 -24.50 0.88 4.49
N ASP A 262 -25.61 1.43 4.01
CA ASP A 262 -25.69 2.29 2.81
C ASP A 262 -24.85 3.58 2.90
N ASN A 263 -24.45 3.98 4.10
CA ASN A 263 -23.60 5.17 4.33
C ASN A 263 -22.11 4.84 4.38
N VAL A 264 -21.71 3.61 4.04
CA VAL A 264 -20.31 3.24 3.86
C VAL A 264 -19.90 3.52 2.41
N ILE A 265 -19.05 4.51 2.23
CA ILE A 265 -18.59 4.95 0.91
C ILE A 265 -17.09 4.73 0.78
N PHE A 266 -16.68 4.03 -0.27
CA PHE A 266 -15.33 4.02 -0.79
C PHE A 266 -15.20 5.07 -1.88
N THR A 267 -14.13 5.85 -1.84
CA THR A 267 -13.74 6.71 -2.95
C THR A 267 -12.40 6.23 -3.47
N VAL A 268 -12.31 6.00 -4.75
CA VAL A 268 -11.09 5.59 -5.45
C VAL A 268 -10.79 6.58 -6.56
N TRP A 269 -9.52 6.77 -6.87
CA TRP A 269 -9.09 7.64 -7.97
C TRP A 269 -8.35 6.80 -9.00
N ASP A 270 -8.63 7.05 -10.25
CA ASP A 270 -7.93 6.40 -11.36
C ASP A 270 -6.55 7.04 -11.63
N THR A 271 -5.87 6.58 -12.69
CA THR A 271 -4.56 7.11 -13.11
C THR A 271 -4.64 8.51 -13.72
N LYS A 272 -5.84 9.01 -14.06
CA LYS A 272 -6.09 10.36 -14.55
C LYS A 272 -6.48 11.33 -13.44
N GLY A 273 -6.75 10.79 -12.24
CA GLY A 273 -7.18 11.56 -11.08
C GLY A 273 -8.69 11.72 -10.98
N GLU A 274 -9.45 11.04 -11.83
CA GLU A 274 -10.92 11.02 -11.76
C GLU A 274 -11.34 10.12 -10.59
N ASP A 275 -12.32 10.56 -9.80
CA ASP A 275 -12.81 9.83 -8.64
C ASP A 275 -14.11 9.08 -8.92
N GLU A 276 -14.21 7.91 -8.28
CA GLU A 276 -15.42 7.10 -8.28
C GLU A 276 -15.80 6.79 -6.83
N LYS A 277 -17.09 6.93 -6.51
CA LYS A 277 -17.66 6.63 -5.20
C LYS A 277 -18.51 5.38 -5.26
N ILE A 278 -18.18 4.41 -4.41
CA ILE A 278 -18.80 3.09 -4.43
C ILE A 278 -19.25 2.70 -3.03
N HIS A 279 -20.43 2.09 -2.97
CA HIS A 279 -20.86 1.28 -1.85
C HIS A 279 -20.61 -0.20 -2.18
N MET A 280 -19.83 -0.88 -1.35
CA MET A 280 -19.62 -2.33 -1.46
C MET A 280 -20.71 -3.05 -0.64
N GLY A 281 -21.63 -3.72 -1.36
CA GLY A 281 -22.76 -4.44 -0.74
C GLY A 281 -22.34 -5.71 -0.02
N LYS A 282 -23.10 -6.12 1.00
CA LYS A 282 -22.96 -7.43 1.64
C LYS A 282 -23.16 -8.55 0.60
N TYR A 283 -22.45 -9.66 0.77
CA TYR A 283 -22.46 -10.81 -0.14
C TYR A 283 -21.82 -10.58 -1.51
N GLU A 284 -20.94 -9.61 -1.60
CA GLU A 284 -20.18 -9.29 -2.79
C GLU A 284 -18.68 -9.45 -2.55
N CYS A 285 -17.95 -9.75 -3.62
CA CYS A 285 -16.51 -9.63 -3.66
C CYS A 285 -16.12 -8.42 -4.52
N TRP A 286 -15.17 -7.64 -4.05
CA TRP A 286 -14.66 -6.47 -4.74
C TRP A 286 -13.13 -6.51 -4.80
N PHE A 287 -12.57 -6.21 -5.94
CA PHE A 287 -11.15 -5.92 -6.12
C PHE A 287 -10.90 -4.43 -5.90
N LEU A 288 -9.77 -4.09 -5.28
CA LEU A 288 -9.28 -2.72 -5.09
C LEU A 288 -7.80 -2.65 -5.45
N ASP A 289 -7.43 -1.82 -6.43
CA ASP A 289 -6.02 -1.52 -6.73
C ASP A 289 -5.45 -0.52 -5.72
N THR A 290 -4.85 -1.03 -4.66
CA THR A 290 -4.31 -0.22 -3.57
C THR A 290 -3.08 0.62 -3.95
N ARG A 291 -2.54 0.43 -5.14
CA ARG A 291 -1.51 1.28 -5.73
C ARG A 291 -2.08 2.64 -6.16
N LYS A 292 -3.40 2.72 -6.36
CA LYS A 292 -4.15 3.94 -6.68
C LYS A 292 -4.70 4.57 -5.40
N PRO A 293 -4.94 5.91 -5.40
CA PRO A 293 -5.50 6.56 -4.23
C PRO A 293 -6.87 6.00 -3.88
N HIS A 294 -7.09 5.80 -2.60
CA HIS A 294 -8.38 5.36 -2.10
C HIS A 294 -8.62 5.86 -0.68
N MET A 295 -9.88 5.94 -0.31
CA MET A 295 -10.35 6.25 1.04
C MET A 295 -11.64 5.51 1.34
N ALA A 296 -12.02 5.42 2.61
CA ALA A 296 -13.28 4.86 3.02
C ALA A 296 -13.85 5.62 4.22
N VAL A 297 -15.15 5.89 4.19
CA VAL A 297 -15.87 6.55 5.27
C VAL A 297 -17.09 5.71 5.65
N ASN A 298 -17.34 5.54 6.95
CA ASN A 298 -18.55 4.97 7.48
C ASN A 298 -19.39 6.05 8.16
N GLY A 299 -20.27 6.69 7.38
CA GLY A 299 -21.20 7.69 7.87
C GLY A 299 -22.44 7.13 8.57
N GLY A 300 -22.58 5.82 8.67
CA GLY A 300 -23.75 5.16 9.27
C GLY A 300 -23.65 5.00 10.79
N ASN A 301 -24.72 4.48 11.37
CA ASN A 301 -24.84 4.23 12.82
C ASN A 301 -24.34 2.85 13.24
N ASP A 302 -24.04 1.99 12.29
CA ASP A 302 -23.50 0.65 12.50
C ASP A 302 -22.04 0.57 12.07
N GLU A 303 -21.27 -0.33 12.72
CA GLU A 303 -19.91 -0.60 12.28
C GLU A 303 -19.89 -1.24 10.89
N ARG A 304 -18.82 -0.99 10.15
CA ARG A 304 -18.51 -1.69 8.91
C ARG A 304 -17.40 -2.70 9.17
N ILE A 305 -17.59 -3.95 8.76
CA ILE A 305 -16.58 -5.01 8.84
C ILE A 305 -16.42 -5.65 7.46
N HIS A 306 -15.21 -5.60 6.93
CA HIS A 306 -14.83 -6.34 5.72
C HIS A 306 -13.77 -7.39 6.07
N LEU A 307 -13.88 -8.56 5.46
CA LEU A 307 -12.74 -9.45 5.28
C LEU A 307 -11.91 -8.86 4.13
N VAL A 308 -10.64 -8.56 4.41
CA VAL A 308 -9.71 -7.96 3.45
C VAL A 308 -8.55 -8.90 3.24
N VAL A 309 -8.34 -9.28 2.00
CA VAL A 309 -7.37 -10.30 1.60
C VAL A 309 -6.40 -9.74 0.59
N ASP A 310 -5.12 -9.85 0.89
CA ASP A 310 -4.04 -9.67 -0.09
C ASP A 310 -3.67 -11.06 -0.63
N ILE A 311 -3.75 -11.26 -1.95
CA ILE A 311 -3.57 -12.55 -2.63
C ILE A 311 -2.68 -12.39 -3.86
N GLU A 312 -1.85 -13.38 -4.20
CA GLU A 312 -1.08 -13.34 -5.44
C GLU A 312 -2.00 -13.35 -6.66
N THR A 313 -1.70 -12.46 -7.61
CA THR A 313 -2.45 -12.32 -8.86
C THR A 313 -2.03 -13.41 -9.82
N GLU A 314 -2.62 -14.60 -9.69
CA GLU A 314 -2.49 -15.68 -10.68
C GLU A 314 -3.31 -15.35 -11.93
N LYS A 315 -3.06 -16.07 -13.03
CA LYS A 315 -3.63 -15.74 -14.35
C LYS A 315 -5.14 -15.51 -14.33
N ASP A 316 -5.90 -16.40 -13.69
CA ASP A 316 -7.37 -16.30 -13.67
C ASP A 316 -7.84 -15.07 -12.91
N LEU A 317 -7.20 -14.75 -11.78
CA LEU A 317 -7.52 -13.54 -11.04
C LEU A 317 -7.10 -12.29 -11.83
N HIS A 318 -5.92 -12.33 -12.46
CA HIS A 318 -5.44 -11.26 -13.33
C HIS A 318 -6.47 -10.92 -14.41
N ASP A 319 -6.94 -11.93 -15.15
CA ASP A 319 -7.90 -11.74 -16.26
C ASP A 319 -9.25 -11.18 -15.77
N ARG A 320 -9.57 -11.35 -14.49
CA ARG A 320 -10.80 -10.83 -13.86
C ARG A 320 -10.69 -9.39 -13.40
N ILE A 321 -9.49 -8.90 -13.07
CA ILE A 321 -9.27 -7.56 -12.49
C ILE A 321 -8.75 -6.52 -13.49
N ILE A 322 -8.41 -6.91 -14.71
CA ILE A 322 -8.11 -5.96 -15.78
C ILE A 322 -9.30 -5.05 -16.07
N ALA A 323 -9.00 -3.82 -16.52
CA ALA A 323 -9.97 -2.76 -16.76
C ALA A 323 -10.93 -3.08 -17.93
#